data_19999f0cf01229be9d1427b2925ea51f
#
_entry.id   19999f0cf01229be9d1427b2925ea51f
#
_cell.length_a   1.000
_cell.length_b   1.000
_cell.length_c   1.000
_cell.angle_alpha   90.00
_cell.angle_beta   90.00
_cell.angle_gamma   90.00
#
_symmetry.space_group_name_H-M   'P 1'
#
loop_
_entity.id
_entity.type
_entity.pdbx_description
1 polymer ?
#
loop_
_entity_poly.entity_id
_entity_poly.type
_entity_poly.pdbx_seq_one_letter_code
_entity_poly.pdbx_strand_id
1 'polypeptide(L)'
;NTRIETVHPDALDPGAHRMVPHLLVNPNDSLTLMQEEIFGPLLPVITYSNIDEAIQYIQQRPRPLALYLMTQDKTLQARVKSDVHAGGMAINDSVFHVAADDAPFGGIGPSGMGHYHGKEGFLTFSKAKTVLTKGRINTAKLAAPPFTGWRATVQKLMMAFFLR
;
A
#
# COMPACT_ATOMS: atom_id res chain seq x y z
N ASN A 1 4.04 30.90 10.23
CA ASN A 1 2.69 31.11 10.75
C ASN A 1 1.71 30.32 9.88
N THR A 2 1.05 29.33 10.46
CA THR A 2 -0.02 28.58 9.77
C THR A 2 -1.20 29.50 9.53
N ARG A 3 -1.66 29.63 8.30
CA ARG A 3 -2.88 30.35 7.96
C ARG A 3 -4.05 29.36 8.02
N ILE A 4 -5.09 29.71 8.76
CA ILE A 4 -6.30 28.92 8.89
C ILE A 4 -7.43 29.61 8.15
N GLU A 5 -8.08 28.93 7.25
CA GLU A 5 -9.24 29.42 6.49
C GLU A 5 -10.46 28.56 6.78
N THR A 6 -11.53 29.16 7.23
CA THR A 6 -12.82 28.49 7.40
C THR A 6 -13.55 28.45 6.07
N VAL A 7 -13.99 27.28 5.64
CA VAL A 7 -14.65 27.10 4.32
C VAL A 7 -16.11 27.54 4.35
N HIS A 8 -16.72 27.67 5.52
CA HIS A 8 -18.12 28.12 5.67
C HIS A 8 -18.23 29.35 6.60
N PRO A 9 -19.05 30.34 6.26
CA PRO A 9 -19.19 31.57 7.07
C PRO A 9 -19.93 31.37 8.40
N ASP A 10 -20.69 30.30 8.55
CA ASP A 10 -21.45 30.07 9.76
C ASP A 10 -20.52 29.68 10.92
N ALA A 11 -20.48 30.54 11.93
CA ALA A 11 -19.84 30.20 13.19
C ALA A 11 -20.59 29.04 13.83
N LEU A 12 -19.88 27.97 14.13
CA LEU A 12 -20.48 26.86 14.85
C LEU A 12 -20.71 27.25 16.31
N ASP A 13 -21.86 26.80 16.83
CA ASP A 13 -22.09 26.78 18.26
C ASP A 13 -21.09 25.80 18.91
N PRO A 14 -20.19 26.30 19.78
CA PRO A 14 -19.23 25.43 20.47
C PRO A 14 -19.88 24.32 21.27
N GLY A 15 -21.15 24.48 21.69
CA GLY A 15 -21.92 23.47 22.41
C GLY A 15 -22.49 22.35 21.53
N ALA A 16 -22.50 22.51 20.19
CA ALA A 16 -23.14 21.59 19.29
C ALA A 16 -22.27 20.37 18.87
N HIS A 17 -21.04 20.25 19.38
CA HIS A 17 -20.07 19.22 18.97
C HIS A 17 -19.89 19.11 17.45
N ARG A 18 -19.97 20.24 16.75
CA ARG A 18 -19.82 20.35 15.30
C ARG A 18 -18.64 21.25 14.97
N MET A 19 -17.93 20.91 13.91
CA MET A 19 -16.83 21.71 13.40
C MET A 19 -17.04 21.91 11.89
N VAL A 20 -16.94 23.15 11.42
CA VAL A 20 -16.94 23.44 9.98
C VAL A 20 -15.61 23.02 9.35
N PRO A 21 -15.57 22.69 8.04
CA PRO A 21 -14.33 22.41 7.36
C PRO A 21 -13.36 23.60 7.42
N HIS A 22 -12.09 23.29 7.70
CA HIS A 22 -11.01 24.27 7.73
C HIS A 22 -9.88 23.84 6.79
N LEU A 23 -9.32 24.82 6.09
CA LEU A 23 -8.06 24.66 5.36
C LEU A 23 -6.93 25.22 6.22
N LEU A 24 -5.87 24.43 6.39
CA LEU A 24 -4.66 24.83 7.09
C LEU A 24 -3.53 24.98 6.06
N VAL A 25 -3.20 26.20 5.71
CA VAL A 25 -2.20 26.49 4.68
C VAL A 25 -0.81 26.49 5.30
N ASN A 26 0.08 25.65 4.77
CA ASN A 26 1.45 25.46 5.21
C ASN A 26 1.58 25.25 6.73
N PRO A 27 0.85 24.28 7.30
CA PRO A 27 1.00 23.94 8.72
C PRO A 27 2.41 23.42 9.01
N ASN A 28 2.88 23.65 10.24
CA ASN A 28 4.15 23.09 10.67
C ASN A 28 4.03 21.57 10.79
N ASP A 29 5.01 20.84 10.26
CA ASP A 29 5.06 19.38 10.29
C ASP A 29 5.10 18.78 11.72
N SER A 30 5.49 19.56 12.74
CA SER A 30 5.48 19.13 14.13
C SER A 30 4.09 19.10 14.78
N LEU A 31 3.07 19.62 14.10
CA LEU A 31 1.71 19.58 14.63
C LEU A 31 1.15 18.15 14.58
N THR A 32 0.39 17.76 15.59
CA THR A 32 -0.24 16.44 15.70
C THR A 32 -1.05 16.08 14.46
N LEU A 33 -1.78 17.05 13.89
CA LEU A 33 -2.55 16.87 12.65
C LEU A 33 -1.70 16.48 11.43
N MET A 34 -0.37 16.73 11.47
CA MET A 34 0.56 16.34 10.42
C MET A 34 1.24 15.00 10.69
N GLN A 35 1.08 14.44 11.88
CA GLN A 35 1.70 13.20 12.33
C GLN A 35 0.72 12.05 12.46
N GLU A 36 -0.57 12.35 12.64
CA GLU A 36 -1.63 11.37 12.86
C GLU A 36 -2.70 11.47 11.77
N GLU A 37 -3.48 10.41 11.60
CA GLU A 37 -4.59 10.39 10.66
C GLU A 37 -5.70 11.36 11.08
N ILE A 38 -6.11 12.24 10.15
CA ILE A 38 -7.14 13.25 10.41
C ILE A 38 -8.52 12.64 10.12
N PHE A 39 -9.23 12.21 11.17
CA PHE A 39 -10.64 11.82 11.07
C PHE A 39 -11.57 13.01 11.42
N GLY A 40 -11.46 14.09 10.64
CA GLY A 40 -12.20 15.30 10.92
C GLY A 40 -12.17 16.30 9.78
N PRO A 41 -12.88 17.42 9.89
CA PRO A 41 -13.04 18.40 8.83
C PRO A 41 -11.86 19.38 8.75
N LEU A 42 -10.63 18.85 8.77
CA LEU A 42 -9.38 19.63 8.63
C LEU A 42 -8.64 19.15 7.41
N LEU A 43 -8.24 20.06 6.52
CA LEU A 43 -7.46 19.77 5.33
C LEU A 43 -6.15 20.57 5.36
N PRO A 44 -5.00 19.95 5.65
CA PRO A 44 -3.70 20.56 5.44
C PRO A 44 -3.44 20.78 3.95
N VAL A 45 -3.01 21.97 3.59
CA VAL A 45 -2.62 22.36 2.24
C VAL A 45 -1.17 22.82 2.27
N ILE A 46 -0.29 22.13 1.54
CA ILE A 46 1.13 22.48 1.44
C ILE A 46 1.40 23.01 0.04
N THR A 47 1.92 24.23 -0.04
CA THR A 47 2.32 24.83 -1.31
C THR A 47 3.73 24.39 -1.68
N TYR A 48 3.98 24.23 -2.97
CA TYR A 48 5.28 23.91 -3.52
C TYR A 48 5.58 24.81 -4.73
N SER A 49 6.87 25.00 -5.02
CA SER A 49 7.32 25.81 -6.16
C SER A 49 7.53 24.96 -7.42
N ASN A 50 7.91 23.71 -7.23
CA ASN A 50 8.07 22.75 -8.31
C ASN A 50 7.62 21.34 -7.85
N ILE A 51 7.29 20.50 -8.80
CA ILE A 51 6.74 19.17 -8.53
C ILE A 51 7.74 18.23 -7.82
N ASP A 52 9.05 18.46 -7.96
CA ASP A 52 10.07 17.65 -7.30
C ASP A 52 10.01 17.82 -5.79
N GLU A 53 9.73 19.03 -5.30
CA GLU A 53 9.51 19.30 -3.88
C GLU A 53 8.31 18.51 -3.34
N ALA A 54 7.20 18.47 -4.09
CA ALA A 54 6.01 17.72 -3.67
C ALA A 54 6.28 16.21 -3.65
N ILE A 55 6.92 15.66 -4.68
CA ILE A 55 7.29 14.24 -4.74
C ILE A 55 8.22 13.89 -3.57
N GLN A 56 9.26 14.68 -3.33
CA GLN A 56 10.21 14.45 -2.24
C GLN A 56 9.53 14.54 -0.87
N TYR A 57 8.63 15.49 -0.70
CA TYR A 57 7.85 15.65 0.53
C TYR A 57 7.02 14.41 0.85
N ILE A 58 6.38 13.80 -0.16
CA ILE A 58 5.61 12.56 0.01
C ILE A 58 6.53 11.38 0.29
N GLN A 59 7.65 11.25 -0.42
CA GLN A 59 8.60 10.14 -0.27
C GLN A 59 9.26 10.08 1.12
N GLN A 60 9.40 11.22 1.79
CA GLN A 60 9.96 11.32 3.15
C GLN A 60 8.96 10.94 4.24
N ARG A 61 7.72 10.63 3.89
CA ARG A 61 6.63 10.29 4.81
C ARG A 61 6.24 8.83 4.73
N PRO A 62 5.52 8.32 5.74
CA PRO A 62 4.90 7.01 5.66
C PRO A 62 4.04 6.88 4.39
N ARG A 63 4.08 5.71 3.75
CA ARG A 63 3.34 5.46 2.51
C ARG A 63 1.84 5.58 2.75
N PRO A 64 1.13 6.43 1.97
CA PRO A 64 -0.30 6.66 2.17
C PRO A 64 -1.13 5.49 1.63
N LEU A 65 -2.35 5.38 2.14
CA LEU A 65 -3.36 4.45 1.63
C LEU A 65 -3.74 4.79 0.17
N ALA A 66 -3.90 6.07 -0.13
CA ALA A 66 -4.31 6.54 -1.45
C ALA A 66 -3.53 7.79 -1.86
N LEU A 67 -3.31 7.92 -3.17
CA LEU A 67 -2.70 9.07 -3.82
C LEU A 67 -3.61 9.56 -4.95
N TYR A 68 -3.91 10.85 -4.96
CA TYR A 68 -4.70 11.48 -6.01
C TYR A 68 -3.85 12.49 -6.76
N LEU A 69 -3.76 12.33 -8.08
CA LEU A 69 -2.97 13.20 -8.95
C LEU A 69 -3.87 13.91 -9.95
N MET A 70 -3.94 15.22 -9.84
CA MET A 70 -4.73 16.07 -10.75
C MET A 70 -3.81 16.73 -11.78
N THR A 71 -3.69 16.15 -12.97
CA THR A 71 -2.89 16.70 -14.07
C THR A 71 -3.26 16.07 -15.40
N GLN A 72 -3.14 16.81 -16.49
CA GLN A 72 -3.25 16.28 -17.86
C GLN A 72 -1.89 15.92 -18.47
N ASP A 73 -0.79 16.29 -17.83
CA ASP A 73 0.57 15.96 -18.28
C ASP A 73 0.85 14.45 -18.12
N LYS A 74 0.94 13.74 -19.24
CA LYS A 74 1.19 12.30 -19.30
C LYS A 74 2.59 11.93 -18.79
N THR A 75 3.57 12.79 -18.98
CA THR A 75 4.93 12.59 -18.47
C THR A 75 4.95 12.64 -16.95
N LEU A 76 4.28 13.63 -16.37
CA LEU A 76 4.13 13.74 -14.93
C LEU A 76 3.33 12.58 -14.36
N GLN A 77 2.24 12.15 -15.03
CA GLN A 77 1.47 10.97 -14.61
C GLN A 77 2.34 9.70 -14.54
N ALA A 78 3.16 9.47 -15.57
CA ALA A 78 4.06 8.32 -15.63
C ALA A 78 5.12 8.39 -14.52
N ARG A 79 5.71 9.56 -14.33
CA ARG A 79 6.71 9.81 -13.31
C ARG A 79 6.17 9.57 -11.90
N VAL A 80 5.03 10.17 -11.54
CA VAL A 80 4.46 10.02 -10.19
C VAL A 80 4.06 8.56 -9.92
N LYS A 81 3.55 7.83 -10.92
CA LYS A 81 3.29 6.38 -10.79
C LYS A 81 4.55 5.57 -10.47
N SER A 82 5.70 5.96 -11.01
CA SER A 82 6.98 5.29 -10.78
C SER A 82 7.60 5.66 -9.43
N ASP A 83 7.58 6.95 -9.10
CA ASP A 83 8.40 7.52 -8.04
C ASP A 83 7.68 7.54 -6.68
N VAL A 84 6.35 7.52 -6.66
CA VAL A 84 5.56 7.64 -5.43
C VAL A 84 4.78 6.36 -5.14
N HIS A 85 5.08 5.74 -4.01
CA HIS A 85 4.39 4.53 -3.56
C HIS A 85 3.20 4.87 -2.68
N ALA A 86 2.02 4.36 -3.03
CA ALA A 86 0.79 4.42 -2.27
C ALA A 86 0.05 3.08 -2.35
N GLY A 87 -0.89 2.82 -1.48
CA GLY A 87 -1.73 1.64 -1.55
C GLY A 87 -2.59 1.60 -2.82
N GLY A 88 -3.15 2.74 -3.21
CA GLY A 88 -3.85 2.94 -4.48
C GLY A 88 -3.61 4.32 -5.05
N MET A 89 -3.90 4.51 -6.34
CA MET A 89 -3.75 5.80 -7.01
C MET A 89 -4.91 6.06 -7.96
N ALA A 90 -5.46 7.28 -7.91
CA ALA A 90 -6.37 7.78 -8.93
C ALA A 90 -5.79 9.01 -9.64
N ILE A 91 -6.02 9.12 -10.95
CA ILE A 91 -5.57 10.25 -11.76
C ILE A 91 -6.79 11.02 -12.27
N ASN A 92 -6.82 12.32 -12.01
CA ASN A 92 -7.93 13.23 -12.31
C ASN A 92 -9.26 12.77 -11.68
N ASP A 93 -9.15 12.09 -10.56
CA ASP A 93 -10.27 11.61 -9.75
C ASP A 93 -9.83 11.50 -8.29
N SER A 94 -10.79 11.38 -7.38
CA SER A 94 -10.56 11.19 -5.96
C SER A 94 -11.59 10.22 -5.40
N VAL A 95 -11.18 9.37 -4.45
CA VAL A 95 -12.03 8.43 -3.70
C VAL A 95 -12.58 7.28 -4.54
N PHE A 96 -13.11 7.51 -5.76
CA PHE A 96 -13.86 6.51 -6.53
C PHE A 96 -13.11 5.22 -6.87
N HIS A 97 -11.78 5.21 -6.82
CA HIS A 97 -11.02 3.95 -7.02
C HIS A 97 -11.34 2.89 -5.96
N VAL A 98 -11.85 3.28 -4.77
CA VAL A 98 -12.31 2.32 -3.73
C VAL A 98 -13.59 1.59 -4.14
N ALA A 99 -14.38 2.16 -5.05
CA ALA A 99 -15.63 1.56 -5.53
C ALA A 99 -15.41 0.52 -6.66
N ALA A 100 -14.17 0.28 -7.08
CA ALA A 100 -13.85 -0.73 -8.08
C ALA A 100 -13.80 -2.11 -7.40
N ASP A 101 -14.92 -2.79 -7.29
CA ASP A 101 -15.09 -4.06 -6.57
C ASP A 101 -14.24 -5.22 -7.11
N ASP A 102 -13.79 -5.14 -8.35
CA ASP A 102 -12.93 -6.12 -9.03
C ASP A 102 -11.44 -5.78 -8.95
N ALA A 103 -11.09 -4.63 -8.39
CA ALA A 103 -9.72 -4.18 -8.20
C ALA A 103 -9.28 -4.29 -6.72
N PRO A 104 -8.02 -4.65 -6.45
CA PRO A 104 -7.52 -4.73 -5.08
C PRO A 104 -7.47 -3.32 -4.45
N PHE A 105 -7.92 -3.21 -3.21
CA PHE A 105 -7.80 -2.01 -2.40
C PHE A 105 -7.14 -2.33 -1.06
N GLY A 106 -6.10 -1.59 -0.70
CA GLY A 106 -5.38 -1.77 0.55
C GLY A 106 -4.16 -0.88 0.64
N GLY A 107 -3.63 -0.71 1.85
CA GLY A 107 -2.47 0.12 2.14
C GLY A 107 -1.14 -0.59 1.97
N ILE A 108 -0.04 0.14 2.21
CA ILE A 108 1.34 -0.36 2.20
C ILE A 108 2.04 0.04 3.48
N GLY A 109 2.57 -0.95 4.23
CA GLY A 109 3.29 -0.70 5.46
C GLY A 109 2.42 -0.01 6.51
N PRO A 110 2.74 1.24 6.93
CA PRO A 110 1.96 1.93 7.95
C PRO A 110 0.49 2.19 7.58
N SER A 111 0.16 2.28 6.30
CA SER A 111 -1.22 2.48 5.84
C SER A 111 -2.03 1.20 5.70
N GLY A 112 -1.43 0.01 5.87
CA GLY A 112 -2.15 -1.26 5.86
C GLY A 112 -1.35 -2.43 5.32
N MET A 113 -1.93 -3.63 5.43
CA MET A 113 -1.40 -4.89 4.90
C MET A 113 -2.49 -5.67 4.19
N GLY A 114 -2.14 -6.27 3.05
CA GLY A 114 -3.09 -7.04 2.25
C GLY A 114 -4.04 -6.15 1.47
N HIS A 115 -5.00 -6.80 0.83
CA HIS A 115 -6.00 -6.16 -0.01
C HIS A 115 -7.37 -6.74 0.29
N TYR A 116 -8.42 -5.98 -0.01
CA TYR A 116 -9.77 -6.50 -0.11
C TYR A 116 -10.35 -6.11 -1.48
N HIS A 117 -11.52 -6.55 -1.81
CA HIS A 117 -12.14 -6.58 -3.13
C HIS A 117 -11.56 -7.65 -4.08
N GLY A 118 -12.40 -8.12 -4.97
CA GLY A 118 -12.07 -9.01 -6.07
C GLY A 118 -11.34 -10.29 -5.67
N LYS A 119 -10.58 -10.81 -6.62
CA LYS A 119 -9.77 -12.02 -6.44
C LYS A 119 -8.69 -11.84 -5.37
N GLU A 120 -8.07 -10.67 -5.32
CA GLU A 120 -6.98 -10.39 -4.37
C GLU A 120 -7.50 -10.37 -2.92
N GLY A 121 -8.72 -9.85 -2.70
CA GLY A 121 -9.39 -9.93 -1.41
C GLY A 121 -9.68 -11.37 -0.99
N PHE A 122 -10.19 -12.19 -1.90
CA PHE A 122 -10.39 -13.63 -1.64
C PHE A 122 -9.08 -14.32 -1.27
N LEU A 123 -8.00 -14.06 -2.01
CA LEU A 123 -6.69 -14.65 -1.74
C LEU A 123 -6.10 -14.20 -0.39
N THR A 124 -6.29 -12.92 -0.03
CA THR A 124 -5.81 -12.37 1.25
C THR A 124 -6.42 -13.10 2.45
N PHE A 125 -7.70 -13.47 2.39
CA PHE A 125 -8.42 -14.19 3.44
C PHE A 125 -8.43 -15.71 3.25
N SER A 126 -7.67 -16.24 2.28
CA SER A 126 -7.63 -17.66 1.96
C SER A 126 -6.28 -18.27 2.27
N LYS A 127 -6.27 -19.53 2.69
CA LYS A 127 -5.06 -20.31 2.87
C LYS A 127 -4.82 -21.22 1.68
N ALA A 128 -3.76 -20.97 0.93
CA ALA A 128 -3.30 -21.92 -0.08
C ALA A 128 -2.80 -23.20 0.61
N LYS A 129 -3.36 -24.36 0.24
CA LYS A 129 -2.98 -25.67 0.75
C LYS A 129 -2.30 -26.46 -0.36
N THR A 130 -1.04 -26.80 -0.16
CA THR A 130 -0.36 -27.74 -1.05
C THR A 130 -0.77 -29.16 -0.76
N VAL A 131 -1.24 -29.89 -1.77
CA VAL A 131 -1.55 -31.31 -1.68
C VAL A 131 -0.65 -32.06 -2.65
N LEU A 132 0.26 -32.86 -2.10
CA LEU A 132 1.14 -33.72 -2.88
C LEU A 132 0.65 -35.16 -2.79
N THR A 133 0.18 -35.72 -3.88
CA THR A 133 -0.22 -37.12 -3.98
C THR A 133 0.87 -37.94 -4.68
N LYS A 134 1.38 -38.95 -4.01
CA LYS A 134 2.33 -39.90 -4.61
C LYS A 134 1.58 -41.02 -5.33
N GLY A 135 2.04 -41.32 -6.53
CA GLY A 135 1.56 -42.47 -7.28
C GLY A 135 2.01 -43.83 -6.67
N ARG A 136 1.73 -44.94 -7.38
CA ARG A 136 2.09 -46.28 -6.96
C ARG A 136 3.60 -46.48 -6.77
N ILE A 137 4.43 -45.75 -7.54
CA ILE A 137 5.89 -45.80 -7.43
C ILE A 137 6.36 -44.70 -6.48
N ASN A 138 6.84 -45.07 -5.31
CA ASN A 138 7.34 -44.11 -4.34
C ASN A 138 8.85 -43.92 -4.47
N THR A 139 9.27 -42.98 -5.31
CA THR A 139 10.69 -42.65 -5.52
C THR A 139 11.36 -42.01 -4.29
N ALA A 140 10.56 -41.48 -3.33
CA ALA A 140 11.13 -40.94 -2.09
C ALA A 140 11.87 -42.01 -1.23
N LYS A 141 11.61 -43.30 -1.46
CA LYS A 141 12.39 -44.40 -0.85
C LYS A 141 13.88 -44.37 -1.25
N LEU A 142 14.21 -43.75 -2.40
CA LEU A 142 15.61 -43.57 -2.84
C LEU A 142 16.35 -42.51 -2.03
N ALA A 143 15.61 -41.53 -1.48
CA ALA A 143 16.14 -40.47 -0.64
C ALA A 143 16.00 -40.76 0.88
N ALA A 144 15.49 -41.96 1.25
CA ALA A 144 15.31 -42.36 2.64
C ALA A 144 16.47 -43.25 3.13
N PRO A 145 16.84 -43.18 4.42
CA PRO A 145 17.82 -44.10 5.03
C PRO A 145 17.42 -45.57 4.88
N PRO A 146 18.39 -46.53 4.97
CA PRO A 146 19.83 -46.30 5.12
C PRO A 146 20.52 -45.94 3.83
N PHE A 147 21.50 -45.01 3.92
CA PHE A 147 22.29 -44.51 2.78
C PHE A 147 23.52 -45.42 2.54
N THR A 148 23.29 -46.66 2.18
CA THR A 148 24.35 -47.66 1.94
C THR A 148 24.29 -48.17 0.50
N GLY A 149 25.43 -48.66 0.01
CA GLY A 149 25.53 -49.23 -1.34
C GLY A 149 25.14 -48.24 -2.45
N TRP A 150 24.41 -48.71 -3.44
CA TRP A 150 23.99 -47.91 -4.59
C TRP A 150 23.12 -46.68 -4.24
N ARG A 151 22.38 -46.74 -3.13
CA ARG A 151 21.56 -45.61 -2.65
C ARG A 151 22.42 -44.40 -2.26
N ALA A 152 23.61 -44.63 -1.66
CA ALA A 152 24.54 -43.56 -1.36
C ALA A 152 25.03 -42.84 -2.63
N THR A 153 25.24 -43.58 -3.71
CA THR A 153 25.63 -42.99 -5.03
C THR A 153 24.49 -42.17 -5.61
N VAL A 154 23.26 -42.70 -5.59
CA VAL A 154 22.08 -41.95 -6.08
C VAL A 154 21.88 -40.66 -5.27
N GLN A 155 22.02 -40.73 -3.95
CA GLN A 155 21.91 -39.54 -3.09
C GLN A 155 22.97 -38.47 -3.43
N LYS A 156 24.24 -38.88 -3.60
CA LYS A 156 25.32 -37.96 -4.04
C LYS A 156 25.01 -37.29 -5.35
N LEU A 157 24.49 -38.02 -6.33
CA LEU A 157 24.09 -37.48 -7.63
C LEU A 157 22.91 -36.49 -7.50
N MET A 158 21.90 -36.83 -6.72
CA MET A 158 20.77 -35.95 -6.45
C MET A 158 21.23 -34.67 -5.74
N MET A 159 22.05 -34.76 -4.72
CA MET A 159 22.58 -33.57 -4.03
C MET A 159 23.41 -32.70 -4.97
N ALA A 160 24.25 -33.28 -5.83
CA ALA A 160 25.04 -32.54 -6.81
C ALA A 160 24.16 -31.82 -7.87
N PHE A 161 22.96 -32.34 -8.14
CA PHE A 161 22.02 -31.75 -9.09
C PHE A 161 21.20 -30.62 -8.46
N PHE A 162 20.73 -30.78 -7.21
CA PHE A 162 19.85 -29.81 -6.55
C PHE A 162 20.58 -28.70 -5.75
N LEU A 163 21.87 -28.89 -5.45
CA LEU A 163 22.68 -27.92 -4.69
C LEU A 163 23.65 -27.10 -5.58
N ARG A 164 23.34 -27.03 -6.87
CA ARG A 164 24.08 -26.15 -7.80
C ARG A 164 23.49 -24.75 -7.87
#